data_22cd3fe9a9d8cbc40cc9a8911b20e8b0
#
_entry.id   22cd3fe9a9d8cbc40cc9a8911b20e8b0
#
_cell.length_a   1.000
_cell.length_b   1.000
_cell.length_c   1.000
_cell.angle_alpha   90.00
_cell.angle_beta   90.00
_cell.angle_gamma   90.00
#
_symmetry.space_group_name_H-M   'P 1'
#
loop_
_entity.id
_entity.type
_entity.pdbx_description
1 polymer ?
#
loop_
_entity_poly.entity_id
_entity_poly.type
_entity_poly.pdbx_seq_one_letter_code
_entity_poly.pdbx_strand_id
1 'polypeptide(L)'
;MNNTRAKILIVDDEPVNIRLLEGALKRDYEICSSQNGFEAIRDIKNQRPDLVLLDIMMPDMNGFDVCRVIRSDDAFSVIPVIFITAMDTLEGEVEGLEAGGIDYLSKPVNLDLLKLRVHNHLELKRRSDLIREQRDLLDSQKKELESALARIKRLEGVIPICMHCKSIRSDDESWHRLEEYISEHTDAFFSHGICPKCVAEFYPMMDLNDPD
;
A
#
# COMPACT_ATOMS: atom_id res chain seq x y z
N MET A 1 -9.07 -17.86 -2.38
CA MET A 1 -8.02 -17.41 -3.31
C MET A 1 -8.61 -17.44 -4.71
N ASN A 2 -8.97 -16.31 -5.27
CA ASN A 2 -9.44 -16.26 -6.66
C ASN A 2 -8.24 -16.60 -7.57
N ASN A 3 -8.28 -17.79 -8.14
CA ASN A 3 -7.30 -18.25 -9.11
C ASN A 3 -7.62 -17.63 -10.49
N THR A 4 -7.60 -16.29 -10.58
CA THR A 4 -7.69 -15.61 -11.87
C THR A 4 -6.35 -15.77 -12.57
N ARG A 5 -6.38 -16.28 -13.82
CA ARG A 5 -5.19 -16.38 -14.65
C ARG A 5 -4.62 -14.99 -14.87
N ALA A 6 -3.30 -14.85 -14.84
CA ALA A 6 -2.65 -13.59 -15.17
C ALA A 6 -2.96 -13.21 -16.62
N LYS A 7 -3.17 -11.91 -16.84
CA LYS A 7 -3.54 -11.35 -18.14
C LYS A 7 -2.32 -10.78 -18.84
N ILE A 8 -2.09 -11.18 -20.07
CA ILE A 8 -0.97 -10.73 -20.92
C ILE A 8 -1.52 -9.99 -22.12
N LEU A 9 -1.02 -8.78 -22.36
CA LEU A 9 -1.26 -8.03 -23.59
C LEU A 9 -0.12 -8.31 -24.57
N ILE A 10 -0.47 -8.75 -25.79
CA ILE A 10 0.45 -8.93 -26.90
C ILE A 10 0.23 -7.79 -27.88
N VAL A 11 1.29 -7.07 -28.22
CA VAL A 11 1.26 -5.94 -29.15
C VAL A 11 2.24 -6.20 -30.28
N ASP A 12 1.75 -6.38 -31.48
CA ASP A 12 2.53 -6.62 -32.70
C ASP A 12 1.65 -6.26 -33.92
N ASP A 13 2.19 -5.54 -34.89
CA ASP A 13 1.43 -5.13 -36.07
C ASP A 13 1.14 -6.29 -37.04
N GLU A 14 1.88 -7.39 -36.91
CA GLU A 14 1.68 -8.60 -37.70
C GLU A 14 0.74 -9.61 -37.02
N PRO A 15 -0.48 -9.89 -37.53
CA PRO A 15 -1.40 -10.85 -36.92
C PRO A 15 -0.86 -12.27 -36.80
N VAL A 16 0.15 -12.61 -37.59
CA VAL A 16 0.81 -13.94 -37.56
C VAL A 16 1.61 -14.10 -36.27
N ASN A 17 2.35 -13.06 -35.87
CA ASN A 17 3.13 -13.04 -34.65
C ASN A 17 2.21 -13.12 -33.42
N ILE A 18 1.13 -12.34 -33.42
CA ILE A 18 0.12 -12.41 -32.35
C ILE A 18 -0.41 -13.82 -32.16
N ARG A 19 -0.84 -14.48 -33.27
CA ARG A 19 -1.35 -15.86 -33.19
C ARG A 19 -0.33 -16.87 -32.71
N LEU A 20 0.94 -16.70 -33.06
CA LEU A 20 2.03 -17.56 -32.62
C LEU A 20 2.22 -17.45 -31.11
N LEU A 21 2.34 -16.22 -30.58
CA LEU A 21 2.54 -15.94 -29.18
C LEU A 21 1.32 -16.35 -28.34
N GLU A 22 0.11 -16.03 -28.83
CA GLU A 22 -1.14 -16.46 -28.21
C GLU A 22 -1.22 -17.99 -28.12
N GLY A 23 -0.92 -18.69 -29.22
CA GLY A 23 -0.90 -20.15 -29.25
C GLY A 23 0.02 -20.77 -28.19
N ALA A 24 1.14 -20.12 -27.91
CA ALA A 24 2.11 -20.56 -26.90
C ALA A 24 1.67 -20.30 -25.45
N LEU A 25 0.89 -19.23 -25.20
CA LEU A 25 0.62 -18.71 -23.85
C LEU A 25 -0.82 -18.92 -23.37
N LYS A 26 -1.82 -19.05 -24.25
CA LYS A 26 -3.25 -19.10 -23.90
C LYS A 26 -3.68 -20.25 -23.00
N ARG A 27 -2.86 -21.30 -22.90
CA ARG A 27 -3.14 -22.42 -22.01
C ARG A 27 -3.04 -22.01 -20.53
N ASP A 28 -2.08 -21.15 -20.23
CA ASP A 28 -1.70 -20.82 -18.86
C ASP A 28 -2.14 -19.41 -18.46
N TYR A 29 -2.36 -18.51 -19.42
CA TYR A 29 -2.66 -17.09 -19.23
C TYR A 29 -3.92 -16.65 -20.00
N GLU A 30 -4.52 -15.55 -19.54
CA GLU A 30 -5.54 -14.82 -20.29
C GLU A 30 -4.83 -13.87 -21.26
N ILE A 31 -5.17 -13.94 -22.56
CA ILE A 31 -4.49 -13.18 -23.59
C ILE A 31 -5.43 -12.13 -24.16
N CYS A 32 -4.95 -10.90 -24.25
CA CYS A 32 -5.51 -9.84 -25.08
C CYS A 32 -4.44 -9.37 -26.09
N SER A 33 -4.84 -8.75 -27.18
CA SER A 33 -3.92 -8.33 -28.24
C SER A 33 -4.32 -7.01 -28.86
N SER A 34 -3.33 -6.23 -29.29
CA SER A 34 -3.46 -4.97 -30.02
C SER A 34 -2.51 -4.99 -31.22
N GLN A 35 -2.89 -4.35 -32.34
CA GLN A 35 -2.10 -4.35 -33.55
C GLN A 35 -1.32 -3.06 -33.80
N ASN A 36 -1.41 -2.10 -32.90
CA ASN A 36 -0.65 -0.85 -32.97
C ASN A 36 -0.50 -0.22 -31.58
N GLY A 37 0.39 0.77 -31.47
CA GLY A 37 0.70 1.44 -30.21
C GLY A 37 -0.48 2.18 -29.58
N PHE A 38 -1.35 2.79 -30.38
CA PHE A 38 -2.52 3.52 -29.86
C PHE A 38 -3.56 2.58 -29.26
N GLU A 39 -3.83 1.45 -29.92
CA GLU A 39 -4.68 0.40 -29.37
C GLU A 39 -4.09 -0.17 -28.08
N ALA A 40 -2.78 -0.43 -28.07
CA ALA A 40 -2.08 -0.93 -26.90
C ALA A 40 -2.29 -0.03 -25.67
N ILE A 41 -2.09 1.29 -25.81
CA ILE A 41 -2.29 2.25 -24.72
C ILE A 41 -3.75 2.24 -24.23
N ARG A 42 -4.72 2.22 -25.13
CA ARG A 42 -6.14 2.12 -24.80
C ARG A 42 -6.45 0.82 -24.04
N ASP A 43 -5.91 -0.29 -24.52
CA ASP A 43 -6.19 -1.62 -23.98
C ASP A 43 -5.47 -1.84 -22.64
N ILE A 44 -4.30 -1.26 -22.42
CA ILE A 44 -3.64 -1.22 -21.11
C ILE A 44 -4.53 -0.54 -20.06
N LYS A 45 -5.13 0.61 -20.40
CA LYS A 45 -6.03 1.34 -19.50
C LYS A 45 -7.31 0.56 -19.16
N ASN A 46 -7.88 -0.11 -20.17
CA ASN A 46 -9.15 -0.81 -20.04
C ASN A 46 -9.01 -2.21 -19.44
N GLN A 47 -7.99 -2.95 -19.85
CA GLN A 47 -7.80 -4.37 -19.52
C GLN A 47 -6.90 -4.59 -18.29
N ARG A 48 -6.03 -3.62 -17.97
CA ARG A 48 -5.04 -3.68 -16.88
C ARG A 48 -4.25 -5.00 -16.89
N PRO A 49 -3.47 -5.27 -17.95
CA PRO A 49 -2.71 -6.51 -18.05
C PRO A 49 -1.65 -6.62 -16.95
N ASP A 50 -1.29 -7.86 -16.61
CA ASP A 50 -0.23 -8.15 -15.67
C ASP A 50 1.16 -8.12 -16.30
N LEU A 51 1.24 -8.24 -17.63
CA LEU A 51 2.46 -8.19 -18.43
C LEU A 51 2.14 -7.75 -19.86
N VAL A 52 3.06 -7.01 -20.48
CA VAL A 52 2.97 -6.62 -21.88
C VAL A 52 4.12 -7.24 -22.67
N LEU A 53 3.81 -7.94 -23.74
CA LEU A 53 4.74 -8.34 -24.80
C LEU A 53 4.60 -7.32 -25.93
N LEU A 54 5.66 -6.62 -26.27
CA LEU A 54 5.59 -5.42 -27.12
C LEU A 54 6.61 -5.49 -28.25
N ASP A 55 6.11 -5.52 -29.48
CA ASP A 55 6.98 -5.31 -30.63
C ASP A 55 7.51 -3.88 -30.66
N ILE A 56 8.78 -3.75 -31.02
CA ILE A 56 9.42 -2.44 -31.17
C ILE A 56 9.07 -1.83 -32.52
N MET A 57 9.11 -2.62 -33.58
CA MET A 57 9.00 -2.16 -34.96
C MET A 57 7.56 -2.15 -35.41
N MET A 58 6.80 -1.13 -34.99
CA MET A 58 5.41 -0.92 -35.43
C MET A 58 5.27 0.41 -36.16
N PRO A 59 4.35 0.51 -37.12
CA PRO A 59 4.05 1.78 -37.80
C PRO A 59 3.42 2.79 -36.84
N ASP A 60 3.58 4.07 -37.14
CA ASP A 60 3.01 5.24 -36.48
C ASP A 60 3.54 5.51 -35.05
N MET A 61 3.52 4.50 -34.18
CA MET A 61 4.02 4.56 -32.81
C MET A 61 4.83 3.31 -32.51
N ASN A 62 6.13 3.45 -32.32
CA ASN A 62 7.01 2.33 -32.02
C ASN A 62 6.85 1.83 -30.57
N GLY A 63 7.38 0.63 -30.29
CA GLY A 63 7.26 0.01 -28.96
C GLY A 63 7.92 0.81 -27.83
N PHE A 64 8.99 1.53 -28.10
CA PHE A 64 9.66 2.37 -27.11
C PHE A 64 8.76 3.53 -26.69
N ASP A 65 8.05 4.17 -27.63
CA ASP A 65 7.11 5.24 -27.34
C ASP A 65 5.94 4.74 -26.50
N VAL A 66 5.39 3.57 -26.81
CA VAL A 66 4.36 2.91 -25.98
C VAL A 66 4.88 2.67 -24.58
N CYS A 67 6.09 2.14 -24.42
CA CYS A 67 6.70 1.88 -23.12
C CYS A 67 6.90 3.16 -22.31
N ARG A 68 7.38 4.26 -22.92
CA ARG A 68 7.52 5.57 -22.26
C ARG A 68 6.16 6.08 -21.75
N VAL A 69 5.09 5.93 -22.53
CA VAL A 69 3.73 6.29 -22.10
C VAL A 69 3.29 5.44 -20.91
N ILE A 70 3.54 4.13 -20.91
CA ILE A 70 3.25 3.26 -19.77
C ILE A 70 4.00 3.72 -18.52
N ARG A 71 5.28 4.07 -18.64
CA ARG A 71 6.13 4.51 -17.51
C ARG A 71 5.77 5.88 -16.96
N SER A 72 5.18 6.76 -17.79
CA SER A 72 4.75 8.09 -17.38
C SER A 72 3.47 8.11 -16.54
N ASP A 73 2.73 7.02 -16.47
CA ASP A 73 1.48 6.90 -15.71
C ASP A 73 1.71 5.99 -14.50
N ASP A 74 1.64 6.55 -13.28
CA ASP A 74 1.87 5.82 -12.04
C ASP A 74 0.98 4.58 -11.86
N ALA A 75 -0.21 4.60 -12.45
CA ALA A 75 -1.15 3.47 -12.38
C ALA A 75 -0.68 2.24 -13.20
N PHE A 76 0.17 2.46 -14.20
CA PHE A 76 0.64 1.42 -15.13
C PHE A 76 2.15 1.23 -15.10
N SER A 77 2.91 2.13 -14.48
CA SER A 77 4.37 2.12 -14.46
C SER A 77 4.97 0.82 -13.89
N VAL A 78 4.21 0.09 -13.09
CA VAL A 78 4.61 -1.19 -12.48
C VAL A 78 4.38 -2.41 -13.38
N ILE A 79 3.71 -2.25 -14.54
CA ILE A 79 3.45 -3.36 -15.46
C ILE A 79 4.76 -3.76 -16.14
N PRO A 80 5.21 -5.02 -16.05
CA PRO A 80 6.39 -5.49 -16.76
C PRO A 80 6.17 -5.45 -18.27
N VAL A 81 7.13 -4.88 -19.01
CA VAL A 81 7.15 -4.82 -20.47
C VAL A 81 8.35 -5.61 -20.96
N ILE A 82 8.10 -6.66 -21.75
CA ILE A 82 9.11 -7.44 -22.46
C ILE A 82 9.05 -7.06 -23.92
N PHE A 83 10.15 -6.55 -24.46
CA PHE A 83 10.22 -6.24 -25.87
C PHE A 83 10.43 -7.51 -26.72
N ILE A 84 9.80 -7.53 -27.90
CA ILE A 84 10.02 -8.54 -28.93
C ILE A 84 10.55 -7.80 -30.16
N THR A 85 11.74 -8.12 -30.63
CA THR A 85 12.40 -7.31 -31.64
C THR A 85 13.19 -8.16 -32.64
N ALA A 86 13.27 -7.66 -33.88
CA ALA A 86 14.23 -8.17 -34.87
C ALA A 86 15.60 -7.50 -34.76
N MET A 87 15.77 -6.51 -33.87
CA MET A 87 17.04 -5.81 -33.67
C MET A 87 17.95 -6.59 -32.73
N ASP A 88 19.02 -7.18 -33.32
CA ASP A 88 20.09 -7.87 -32.59
C ASP A 88 21.26 -6.92 -32.27
N THR A 89 21.01 -5.62 -32.14
CA THR A 89 22.08 -4.65 -31.87
C THR A 89 22.07 -4.26 -30.39
N LEU A 90 23.28 -4.14 -29.83
CA LEU A 90 23.49 -3.63 -28.45
C LEU A 90 22.84 -2.26 -28.21
N GLU A 91 22.77 -1.42 -29.27
CA GLU A 91 22.14 -0.11 -29.20
C GLU A 91 20.61 -0.22 -28.98
N GLY A 92 19.95 -1.16 -29.65
CA GLY A 92 18.51 -1.40 -29.45
C GLY A 92 18.15 -1.97 -28.07
N GLU A 93 19.05 -2.82 -27.51
CA GLU A 93 18.90 -3.33 -26.15
C GLU A 93 19.02 -2.22 -25.10
N VAL A 94 20.00 -1.34 -25.26
CA VAL A 94 20.22 -0.19 -24.38
C VAL A 94 19.01 0.75 -24.43
N GLU A 95 18.53 1.11 -25.62
CA GLU A 95 17.36 1.96 -25.81
C GLU A 95 16.10 1.35 -25.18
N GLY A 96 15.93 0.03 -25.30
CA GLY A 96 14.80 -0.67 -24.69
C GLY A 96 14.79 -0.61 -23.16
N LEU A 97 15.96 -0.79 -22.55
CA LEU A 97 16.12 -0.65 -21.10
C LEU A 97 15.92 0.79 -20.64
N GLU A 98 16.45 1.78 -21.38
CA GLU A 98 16.25 3.21 -21.11
C GLU A 98 14.79 3.63 -21.26
N ALA A 99 14.06 3.04 -22.20
CA ALA A 99 12.62 3.24 -22.35
C ALA A 99 11.81 2.64 -21.18
N GLY A 100 12.44 1.86 -20.31
CA GLY A 100 11.82 1.25 -19.14
C GLY A 100 11.33 -0.19 -19.35
N GLY A 101 11.72 -0.85 -20.44
CA GLY A 101 11.54 -2.30 -20.59
C GLY A 101 12.33 -3.08 -19.55
N ILE A 102 11.83 -4.24 -19.17
CA ILE A 102 12.51 -5.07 -18.16
C ILE A 102 13.28 -6.23 -18.79
N ASP A 103 12.97 -6.55 -20.05
CA ASP A 103 13.56 -7.67 -20.75
C ASP A 103 13.28 -7.55 -22.28
N TYR A 104 13.98 -8.36 -23.07
CA TYR A 104 13.76 -8.41 -24.52
C TYR A 104 13.90 -9.85 -25.04
N LEU A 105 13.28 -10.12 -26.20
CA LEU A 105 13.33 -11.38 -26.93
C LEU A 105 13.58 -11.09 -28.42
N SER A 106 14.59 -11.70 -29.00
CA SER A 106 14.87 -11.57 -30.44
C SER A 106 13.92 -12.43 -31.28
N LYS A 107 13.51 -11.89 -32.45
CA LYS A 107 12.82 -12.64 -33.49
C LYS A 107 13.87 -13.41 -34.35
N PRO A 108 13.65 -14.69 -34.69
CA PRO A 108 12.46 -15.50 -34.42
C PRO A 108 12.36 -15.93 -32.94
N VAL A 109 11.16 -15.77 -32.35
CA VAL A 109 10.93 -15.98 -30.94
C VAL A 109 11.08 -17.45 -30.54
N ASN A 110 12.00 -17.73 -29.62
CA ASN A 110 12.06 -19.03 -28.97
C ASN A 110 10.93 -19.14 -27.95
N LEU A 111 9.95 -20.02 -28.21
CA LEU A 111 8.75 -20.14 -27.40
C LEU A 111 9.00 -20.68 -25.97
N ASP A 112 10.03 -21.51 -25.79
CA ASP A 112 10.38 -22.02 -24.45
C ASP A 112 11.01 -20.91 -23.60
N LEU A 113 11.88 -20.10 -24.21
CA LEU A 113 12.49 -18.94 -23.55
C LEU A 113 11.41 -17.88 -23.25
N LEU A 114 10.47 -17.63 -24.17
CA LEU A 114 9.33 -16.74 -23.94
C LEU A 114 8.53 -17.16 -22.71
N LYS A 115 8.12 -18.43 -22.62
CA LYS A 115 7.35 -18.95 -21.49
C LYS A 115 8.09 -18.78 -20.18
N LEU A 116 9.41 -19.09 -20.17
CA LEU A 116 10.24 -18.94 -18.98
C LEU A 116 10.30 -17.48 -18.52
N ARG A 117 10.56 -16.54 -19.43
CA ARG A 117 10.67 -15.11 -19.09
C ARG A 117 9.33 -14.55 -18.61
N VAL A 118 8.25 -14.85 -19.33
CA VAL A 118 6.88 -14.46 -18.93
C VAL A 118 6.56 -14.96 -17.52
N HIS A 119 6.84 -16.24 -17.24
CA HIS A 119 6.63 -16.83 -15.92
C HIS A 119 7.42 -16.10 -14.83
N ASN A 120 8.71 -15.89 -15.05
CA ASN A 120 9.59 -15.25 -14.08
C ASN A 120 9.15 -13.80 -13.77
N HIS A 121 8.81 -13.01 -14.80
CA HIS A 121 8.41 -11.62 -14.61
C HIS A 121 7.04 -11.48 -13.97
N LEU A 122 6.10 -12.38 -14.26
CA LEU A 122 4.81 -12.42 -13.57
C LEU A 122 4.95 -12.81 -12.09
N GLU A 123 5.83 -13.76 -11.77
CA GLU A 123 6.13 -14.11 -10.38
C GLU A 123 6.80 -12.96 -9.62
N LEU A 124 7.73 -12.23 -10.26
CA LEU A 124 8.36 -11.05 -9.65
C LEU A 124 7.33 -9.94 -9.39
N LYS A 125 6.46 -9.67 -10.38
CA LYS A 125 5.36 -8.70 -10.21
C LYS A 125 4.46 -9.10 -9.05
N ARG A 126 3.99 -10.34 -9.02
CA ARG A 126 3.12 -10.84 -7.95
C ARG A 126 3.72 -10.68 -6.56
N ARG A 127 5.03 -10.98 -6.41
CA ARG A 127 5.75 -10.78 -5.14
C ARG A 127 5.84 -9.30 -4.77
N SER A 128 6.12 -8.44 -5.74
CA SER A 128 6.18 -6.99 -5.53
C SER A 128 4.82 -6.42 -5.11
N ASP A 129 3.74 -6.85 -5.77
CA ASP A 129 2.38 -6.43 -5.46
C ASP A 129 1.98 -6.87 -4.02
N LEU A 130 2.32 -8.10 -3.63
CA LEU A 130 2.07 -8.60 -2.27
C LEU A 130 2.84 -7.81 -1.20
N ILE A 131 4.11 -7.49 -1.45
CA ILE A 131 4.93 -6.68 -0.53
C ILE A 131 4.32 -5.27 -0.38
N ARG A 132 3.86 -4.66 -1.47
CA ARG A 132 3.19 -3.36 -1.44
C ARG A 132 1.92 -3.41 -0.61
N GLU A 133 1.06 -4.39 -0.84
CA GLU A 133 -0.19 -4.59 -0.10
C GLU A 133 0.06 -4.79 1.41
N GLN A 134 1.05 -5.61 1.77
CA GLN A 134 1.44 -5.80 3.18
C GLN A 134 1.96 -4.52 3.82
N ARG A 135 2.77 -3.74 3.10
CA ARG A 135 3.27 -2.46 3.59
C ARG A 135 2.14 -1.48 3.86
N ASP A 136 1.20 -1.35 2.92
CA ASP A 136 0.07 -0.43 3.04
C ASP A 136 -0.84 -0.82 4.22
N LEU A 137 -1.04 -2.13 4.45
CA LEU A 137 -1.76 -2.65 5.61
C LEU A 137 -1.04 -2.31 6.93
N LEU A 138 0.28 -2.52 6.99
CA LEU A 138 1.08 -2.20 8.17
C LEU A 138 1.07 -0.70 8.49
N ASP A 139 1.15 0.15 7.48
CA ASP A 139 1.07 1.61 7.64
C ASP A 139 -0.30 2.04 8.19
N SER A 140 -1.38 1.39 7.74
CA SER A 140 -2.72 1.62 8.26
C SER A 140 -2.84 1.21 9.74
N GLN A 141 -2.37 0.01 10.08
CA GLN A 141 -2.39 -0.50 11.47
C GLN A 141 -1.54 0.37 12.41
N LYS A 142 -0.36 0.82 11.93
CA LYS A 142 0.50 1.73 12.70
C LYS A 142 -0.21 3.03 13.04
N LYS A 143 -0.88 3.67 12.05
CA LYS A 143 -1.65 4.91 12.28
C LYS A 143 -2.80 4.71 13.28
N GLU A 144 -3.48 3.57 13.20
CA GLU A 144 -4.56 3.23 14.12
C GLU A 144 -4.02 3.06 15.55
N LEU A 145 -2.90 2.35 15.71
CA LEU A 145 -2.25 2.16 17.01
C LEU A 145 -1.75 3.50 17.60
N GLU A 146 -1.11 4.35 16.79
CA GLU A 146 -0.67 5.67 17.20
C GLU A 146 -1.85 6.53 17.69
N SER A 147 -2.98 6.48 16.97
CA SER A 147 -4.19 7.20 17.36
C SER A 147 -4.79 6.65 18.66
N ALA A 148 -4.77 5.33 18.86
CA ALA A 148 -5.23 4.69 20.09
C ALA A 148 -4.33 5.07 21.30
N LEU A 149 -3.01 5.07 21.11
CA LEU A 149 -2.06 5.49 22.13
C LEU A 149 -2.23 6.97 22.51
N ALA A 150 -2.47 7.84 21.54
CA ALA A 150 -2.72 9.25 21.78
C ALA A 150 -4.02 9.51 22.59
N ARG A 151 -4.97 8.56 22.56
CA ARG A 151 -6.20 8.63 23.36
C ARG A 151 -6.02 8.21 24.83
N ILE A 152 -4.94 7.50 25.13
CA ILE A 152 -4.65 7.09 26.49
C ILE A 152 -4.13 8.30 27.25
N LYS A 153 -5.00 8.94 28.03
CA LYS A 153 -4.61 10.01 28.96
C LYS A 153 -3.85 9.39 30.13
N ARG A 154 -2.59 9.73 30.28
CA ARG A 154 -1.75 9.30 31.39
C ARG A 154 -1.25 10.51 32.16
N LEU A 155 -1.31 10.43 33.49
CA LEU A 155 -0.60 11.35 34.37
C LEU A 155 0.84 10.84 34.48
N GLU A 156 1.77 11.47 33.79
CA GLU A 156 3.20 11.13 33.82
C GLU A 156 4.01 12.34 34.36
N GLY A 157 5.02 12.05 35.13
CA GLY A 157 5.91 13.08 35.68
C GLY A 157 5.55 13.58 37.07
N VAL A 158 6.14 14.72 37.45
CA VAL A 158 5.92 15.36 38.77
C VAL A 158 4.78 16.38 38.63
N ILE A 159 3.68 16.10 39.32
CA ILE A 159 2.54 17.02 39.37
C ILE A 159 2.77 18.03 40.50
N PRO A 160 2.91 19.34 40.20
CA PRO A 160 3.10 20.35 41.21
C PRO A 160 1.80 20.60 41.98
N ILE A 161 1.80 20.32 43.27
CA ILE A 161 0.64 20.53 44.14
C ILE A 161 0.92 21.61 45.18
N CYS A 162 -0.11 22.38 45.51
CA CYS A 162 -0.04 23.31 46.63
C CYS A 162 0.09 22.55 47.97
N MET A 163 1.11 22.87 48.75
CA MET A 163 1.34 22.20 50.02
C MET A 163 0.20 22.40 51.03
N HIS A 164 -0.53 23.52 50.94
CA HIS A 164 -1.62 23.86 51.84
C HIS A 164 -2.98 23.32 51.39
N CYS A 165 -3.50 23.74 50.24
CA CYS A 165 -4.85 23.39 49.78
C CYS A 165 -4.91 22.17 48.85
N LYS A 166 -3.75 21.62 48.45
CA LYS A 166 -3.61 20.44 47.55
C LYS A 166 -4.13 20.64 46.12
N SER A 167 -4.40 21.90 45.72
CA SER A 167 -4.68 22.19 44.29
C SER A 167 -3.46 21.88 43.44
N ILE A 168 -3.72 21.45 42.19
CA ILE A 168 -2.71 21.13 41.19
C ILE A 168 -2.49 22.35 40.30
N ARG A 169 -1.23 22.64 39.96
CA ARG A 169 -0.88 23.70 39.03
C ARG A 169 -0.75 23.07 37.62
N SER A 170 -1.56 23.55 36.68
CA SER A 170 -1.48 23.17 35.27
C SER A 170 -0.38 23.94 34.52
N ASP A 171 -0.12 23.55 33.29
CA ASP A 171 0.94 24.13 32.46
C ASP A 171 0.70 25.60 32.09
N ASP A 172 -0.55 26.07 32.14
CA ASP A 172 -0.95 27.48 31.96
C ASP A 172 -0.83 28.30 33.24
N GLU A 173 -0.19 27.76 34.30
CA GLU A 173 0.01 28.34 35.62
C GLU A 173 -1.28 28.54 36.43
N SER A 174 -2.42 28.01 35.98
CA SER A 174 -3.67 28.02 36.76
C SER A 174 -3.69 26.93 37.85
N TRP A 175 -4.48 27.15 38.92
CA TRP A 175 -4.63 26.20 40.00
C TRP A 175 -6.03 25.57 39.98
N HIS A 176 -6.06 24.25 39.88
CA HIS A 176 -7.28 23.44 39.80
C HIS A 176 -7.44 22.55 41.01
N ARG A 177 -8.67 22.16 41.33
CA ARG A 177 -8.91 21.12 42.34
C ARG A 177 -8.35 19.78 41.84
N LEU A 178 -7.87 18.96 42.78
CA LEU A 178 -7.28 17.66 42.44
C LEU A 178 -8.25 16.79 41.61
N GLU A 179 -9.51 16.75 42.06
CA GLU A 179 -10.55 15.93 41.41
C GLU A 179 -10.86 16.39 39.97
N GLU A 180 -10.91 17.70 39.79
CA GLU A 180 -11.17 18.35 38.50
C GLU A 180 -10.01 18.05 37.52
N TYR A 181 -8.79 18.31 37.95
CA TYR A 181 -7.59 18.05 37.15
C TYR A 181 -7.48 16.57 36.73
N ILE A 182 -7.69 15.62 37.66
CA ILE A 182 -7.60 14.19 37.36
C ILE A 182 -8.72 13.77 36.41
N SER A 183 -9.96 14.27 36.60
CA SER A 183 -11.08 13.94 35.72
C SER A 183 -10.89 14.48 34.29
N GLU A 184 -10.20 15.62 34.12
CA GLU A 184 -9.89 16.17 32.80
C GLU A 184 -8.75 15.44 32.10
N HIS A 185 -7.79 14.89 32.85
CA HIS A 185 -6.57 14.28 32.31
C HIS A 185 -6.58 12.74 32.34
N THR A 186 -7.63 12.13 32.89
CA THR A 186 -7.83 10.67 32.93
C THR A 186 -9.30 10.35 32.74
N ASP A 187 -9.62 9.06 32.58
CA ASP A 187 -11.00 8.55 32.59
C ASP A 187 -11.48 8.21 34.02
N ALA A 188 -10.81 8.71 35.04
CA ALA A 188 -11.18 8.46 36.44
C ALA A 188 -12.33 9.36 36.90
N PHE A 189 -13.28 8.80 37.63
CA PHE A 189 -14.38 9.50 38.26
C PHE A 189 -14.25 9.38 39.78
N PHE A 190 -14.57 10.47 40.50
CA PHE A 190 -14.56 10.49 41.92
C PHE A 190 -15.96 10.25 42.52
N SER A 191 -16.08 9.29 43.42
CA SER A 191 -17.23 9.17 44.31
C SER A 191 -16.90 9.84 45.66
N HIS A 192 -17.88 10.50 46.27
CA HIS A 192 -17.69 11.19 47.55
C HIS A 192 -18.12 10.29 48.70
N GLY A 193 -17.29 10.19 49.70
CA GLY A 193 -17.54 9.48 50.96
C GLY A 193 -16.78 10.14 52.11
N ILE A 194 -17.15 9.81 53.32
CA ILE A 194 -16.48 10.31 54.53
C ILE A 194 -15.73 9.13 55.15
N CYS A 195 -14.42 9.26 55.34
CA CYS A 195 -13.64 8.22 56.00
C CYS A 195 -13.92 8.16 57.51
N PRO A 196 -13.72 7.01 58.17
CA PRO A 196 -14.02 6.84 59.58
C PRO A 196 -13.31 7.87 60.50
N LYS A 197 -12.09 8.28 60.13
CA LYS A 197 -11.35 9.30 60.86
C LYS A 197 -12.05 10.65 60.83
N CYS A 198 -12.50 11.06 59.63
CA CYS A 198 -13.24 12.33 59.47
C CYS A 198 -14.61 12.29 60.13
N VAL A 199 -15.29 11.12 60.10
CA VAL A 199 -16.56 10.93 60.82
C VAL A 199 -16.34 11.17 62.34
N ALA A 200 -15.33 10.52 62.93
CA ALA A 200 -15.03 10.68 64.35
C ALA A 200 -14.65 12.12 64.75
N GLU A 201 -13.97 12.86 63.86
CA GLU A 201 -13.48 14.20 64.13
C GLU A 201 -14.55 15.29 63.91
N PHE A 202 -15.31 15.20 62.82
CA PHE A 202 -16.23 16.27 62.38
C PHE A 202 -17.71 15.92 62.60
N TYR A 203 -18.05 14.62 62.75
CA TYR A 203 -19.42 14.14 62.88
C TYR A 203 -19.53 13.12 64.04
N PRO A 204 -19.09 13.46 65.27
CA PRO A 204 -19.02 12.51 66.39
C PRO A 204 -20.39 11.95 66.82
N MET A 205 -21.48 12.51 66.32
CA MET A 205 -22.83 12.04 66.62
C MET A 205 -23.41 11.11 65.55
N MET A 206 -22.60 10.80 64.48
CA MET A 206 -23.02 9.95 63.36
C MET A 206 -22.63 8.49 63.67
N ASP A 207 -23.61 7.63 63.92
CA ASP A 207 -23.39 6.20 64.13
C ASP A 207 -23.27 5.51 62.75
N LEU A 208 -22.05 5.06 62.41
CA LEU A 208 -21.79 4.39 61.12
C LEU A 208 -22.37 2.97 61.05
N ASN A 209 -23.01 2.47 62.11
CA ASN A 209 -23.59 1.14 62.18
C ASN A 209 -25.14 1.13 62.14
N ASP A 210 -25.77 2.27 61.83
CA ASP A 210 -27.23 2.33 61.63
C ASP A 210 -27.56 1.99 60.19
N PRO A 211 -28.15 0.81 59.89
CA PRO A 211 -28.53 0.40 58.56
C PRO A 211 -29.95 0.87 58.27
N ASP A 212 -30.13 2.12 57.80
CA ASP A 212 -31.36 2.53 57.13
C ASP A 212 -31.19 2.59 55.62
#